data_f72db491074bae4d9f82175ffce21d16
#
_entry.id   f72db491074bae4d9f82175ffce21d16
#
_cell.length_a   1.000
_cell.length_b   1.000
_cell.length_c   1.000
_cell.angle_alpha   90.00
_cell.angle_beta   90.00
_cell.angle_gamma   90.00
#
_symmetry.space_group_name_H-M   'P 1'
#
loop_
_entity.id
_entity.type
_entity.pdbx_description
1 polymer ?
#
loop_
_entity_poly.entity_id
_entity_poly.type
_entity_poly.pdbx_seq_one_letter_code
_entity_poly.pdbx_strand_id
1 'polypeptide(L)'
;VMEWVEGETLARLRSRLAVDDAGRLSPLVAARLGRDLFDLLCRMSLVGEGFVHRDISPANIMVRTARLPLDRQLAEGTFDLCLIDFGSSLALEPASAVAGTGGKASFTERYATLRRATVAYAPPEMLTDDIPDLRALRMSPAIDVYAAASTVYELIAGIAPYEAAPSTSGTSGSRKK
;
A
#
# COMPACT_ATOMS: atom_id res chain seq x y z
N VAL A 1 16.19 -11.38 -11.16
CA VAL A 1 15.68 -12.67 -10.63
C VAL A 1 14.65 -12.32 -9.59
N MET A 2 13.41 -12.82 -9.72
CA MET A 2 12.38 -12.65 -8.70
C MET A 2 12.38 -13.87 -7.77
N GLU A 3 12.30 -13.62 -6.47
CA GLU A 3 12.14 -14.67 -5.48
C GLU A 3 10.69 -15.19 -5.50
N TRP A 4 10.50 -16.50 -5.44
CA TRP A 4 9.18 -17.09 -5.24
C TRP A 4 8.75 -16.94 -3.79
N VAL A 5 7.59 -16.31 -3.56
CA VAL A 5 7.02 -16.14 -2.23
C VAL A 5 5.90 -17.15 -2.03
N GLU A 6 6.09 -18.09 -1.09
CA GLU A 6 5.05 -19.03 -0.69
C GLU A 6 4.09 -18.35 0.29
N GLY A 7 2.81 -18.35 -0.04
CA GLY A 7 1.78 -17.69 0.76
C GLY A 7 0.56 -17.32 -0.04
N GLU A 8 -0.28 -16.49 0.54
CA GLU A 8 -1.48 -15.96 -0.09
C GLU A 8 -1.52 -14.44 -0.02
N THR A 9 -2.09 -13.79 -1.03
CA THR A 9 -2.35 -12.35 -0.96
C THR A 9 -3.41 -12.06 0.11
N LEU A 10 -3.30 -10.89 0.72
CA LEU A 10 -4.26 -10.45 1.73
C LEU A 10 -5.68 -10.34 1.16
N ALA A 11 -5.81 -10.05 -0.15
CA ALA A 11 -7.09 -10.05 -0.84
C ALA A 11 -7.77 -11.43 -0.82
N ARG A 12 -7.01 -12.51 -1.08
CA ARG A 12 -7.51 -13.89 -1.00
C ARG A 12 -7.77 -14.32 0.44
N LEU A 13 -6.84 -14.00 1.32
CA LEU A 13 -6.93 -14.35 2.72
C LEU A 13 -8.16 -13.71 3.38
N ARG A 14 -8.49 -12.47 3.04
CA ARG A 14 -9.68 -11.77 3.50
C ARG A 14 -10.95 -12.60 3.24
N SER A 15 -11.12 -13.14 2.04
CA SER A 15 -12.30 -13.96 1.71
C SER A 15 -12.40 -15.23 2.55
N ARG A 16 -11.27 -15.80 2.99
CA ARG A 16 -11.23 -17.00 3.84
C ARG A 16 -11.44 -16.74 5.32
N LEU A 17 -11.02 -15.57 5.79
CA LEU A 17 -11.08 -15.17 7.20
C LEU A 17 -12.27 -14.25 7.51
N ALA A 18 -13.10 -13.95 6.51
CA ALA A 18 -14.27 -13.11 6.67
C ALA A 18 -15.23 -13.70 7.74
N VAL A 19 -15.69 -12.84 8.63
CA VAL A 19 -16.64 -13.21 9.67
C VAL A 19 -18.10 -13.02 9.25
N ASP A 20 -18.31 -12.43 8.06
CA ASP A 20 -19.63 -12.18 7.46
C ASP A 20 -19.57 -12.07 5.93
N ASP A 21 -20.76 -11.97 5.32
CA ASP A 21 -20.91 -11.87 3.85
C ASP A 21 -20.39 -10.56 3.27
N ALA A 22 -20.14 -9.54 4.08
CA ALA A 22 -19.52 -8.29 3.66
C ALA A 22 -17.98 -8.41 3.53
N GLY A 23 -17.41 -9.54 3.87
CA GLY A 23 -15.97 -9.79 3.81
C GLY A 23 -15.17 -9.07 4.88
N ARG A 24 -15.81 -8.72 6.01
CA ARG A 24 -15.14 -8.12 7.17
C ARG A 24 -14.34 -9.15 7.93
N LEU A 25 -13.17 -8.78 8.40
CA LEU A 25 -12.42 -9.56 9.37
C LEU A 25 -12.84 -9.21 10.79
N SER A 26 -12.57 -10.12 11.73
CA SER A 26 -12.72 -9.72 13.14
C SER A 26 -11.81 -8.51 13.43
N PRO A 27 -12.27 -7.53 14.22
CA PRO A 27 -11.49 -6.31 14.52
C PRO A 27 -10.10 -6.61 15.09
N LEU A 28 -9.98 -7.67 15.89
CA LEU A 28 -8.70 -8.09 16.45
C LEU A 28 -7.72 -8.58 15.38
N VAL A 29 -8.18 -9.40 14.43
CA VAL A 29 -7.34 -9.90 13.32
C VAL A 29 -6.94 -8.74 12.41
N ALA A 30 -7.88 -7.86 12.07
CA ALA A 30 -7.60 -6.67 11.25
C ALA A 30 -6.58 -5.73 11.92
N ALA A 31 -6.71 -5.49 13.24
CA ALA A 31 -5.77 -4.66 14.00
C ALA A 31 -4.36 -5.27 14.05
N ARG A 32 -4.25 -6.61 14.21
CA ARG A 32 -2.97 -7.32 14.21
C ARG A 32 -2.29 -7.28 12.85
N LEU A 33 -3.04 -7.52 11.77
CA LEU A 33 -2.56 -7.36 10.39
C LEU A 33 -2.10 -5.92 10.12
N GLY A 34 -2.87 -4.93 10.59
CA GLY A 34 -2.52 -3.52 10.49
C GLY A 34 -1.22 -3.19 11.21
N ARG A 35 -1.05 -3.66 12.45
CA ARG A 35 0.20 -3.50 13.20
C ARG A 35 1.39 -4.04 12.41
N ASP A 36 1.28 -5.27 11.91
CA ASP A 36 2.39 -5.92 11.21
C ASP A 36 2.67 -5.26 9.85
N LEU A 37 1.64 -4.72 9.19
CA LEU A 37 1.79 -3.93 7.97
C LEU A 37 2.52 -2.61 8.23
N PHE A 38 2.14 -1.86 9.26
CA PHE A 38 2.83 -0.62 9.61
C PHE A 38 4.27 -0.88 10.10
N ASP A 39 4.52 -1.97 10.82
CA ASP A 39 5.88 -2.39 11.18
C ASP A 39 6.72 -2.72 9.93
N LEU A 40 6.13 -3.37 8.93
CA LEU A 40 6.79 -3.60 7.65
C LEU A 40 7.17 -2.28 6.95
N LEU A 41 6.27 -1.28 6.93
CA LEU A 41 6.57 0.04 6.37
C LEU A 41 7.68 0.77 7.16
N CYS A 42 7.67 0.68 8.47
CA CYS A 42 8.77 1.22 9.29
C CYS A 42 10.12 0.58 8.92
N ARG A 43 10.15 -0.73 8.72
CA ARG A 43 11.38 -1.42 8.27
C ARG A 43 11.81 -1.00 6.87
N MET A 44 10.86 -0.78 5.95
CA MET A 44 11.17 -0.27 4.60
C MET A 44 11.83 1.11 4.63
N SER A 45 11.38 1.99 5.52
CA SER A 45 11.97 3.33 5.65
C SER A 45 13.42 3.33 6.14
N LEU A 46 13.91 2.20 6.68
CA LEU A 46 15.29 2.03 7.14
C LEU A 46 16.22 1.42 6.08
N VAL A 47 15.69 1.06 4.91
CA VAL A 47 16.50 0.49 3.81
C VAL A 47 17.10 1.62 2.98
N GLY A 48 18.42 1.75 3.00
CA GLY A 48 19.12 2.84 2.30
C GLY A 48 18.69 4.21 2.82
N GLU A 49 18.33 5.11 1.91
CA GLU A 49 17.76 6.44 2.21
C GLU A 49 16.23 6.40 2.36
N GLY A 50 15.65 5.21 2.33
CA GLY A 50 14.22 4.97 2.36
C GLY A 50 13.67 4.54 1.00
N PHE A 51 12.48 3.98 1.05
CA PHE A 51 11.82 3.39 -0.11
C PHE A 51 10.32 3.61 -0.04
N VAL A 52 9.70 3.95 -1.16
CA VAL A 52 8.25 4.14 -1.28
C VAL A 52 7.69 3.15 -2.29
N HIS A 53 6.71 2.36 -1.90
CA HIS A 53 6.11 1.31 -2.74
C HIS A 53 5.11 1.88 -3.76
N ARG A 54 4.26 2.82 -3.34
CA ARG A 54 3.28 3.58 -4.13
C ARG A 54 2.07 2.80 -4.64
N ASP A 55 1.99 1.51 -4.39
CA ASP A 55 0.83 0.69 -4.79
C ASP A 55 0.51 -0.36 -3.71
N ILE A 56 0.42 0.07 -2.46
CA ILE A 56 -0.01 -0.81 -1.36
C ILE A 56 -1.50 -1.03 -1.46
N SER A 57 -1.89 -2.31 -1.52
CA SER A 57 -3.27 -2.78 -1.57
C SER A 57 -3.33 -4.23 -1.08
N PRO A 58 -4.51 -4.78 -0.74
CA PRO A 58 -4.64 -6.17 -0.34
C PRO A 58 -4.13 -7.17 -1.38
N ALA A 59 -4.10 -6.81 -2.66
CA ALA A 59 -3.57 -7.65 -3.75
C ALA A 59 -2.04 -7.71 -3.75
N ASN A 60 -1.37 -6.64 -3.27
CA ASN A 60 0.09 -6.50 -3.27
C ASN A 60 0.72 -6.79 -1.90
N ILE A 61 -0.07 -7.24 -0.92
CA ILE A 61 0.41 -7.71 0.39
C ILE A 61 0.23 -9.22 0.43
N MET A 62 1.30 -9.96 0.69
CA MET A 62 1.26 -11.40 0.91
C MET A 62 1.48 -11.74 2.37
N VAL A 63 0.73 -12.72 2.86
CA VAL A 63 0.99 -13.43 4.12
C VAL A 63 1.79 -14.66 3.77
N ARG A 64 3.06 -14.69 4.13
CA ARG A 64 3.97 -15.80 3.86
C ARG A 64 3.67 -16.95 4.82
N THR A 65 3.73 -18.18 4.30
CA THR A 65 3.43 -19.40 5.06
C THR A 65 4.57 -20.40 5.09
N ALA A 66 5.67 -20.12 4.41
CA ALA A 66 6.82 -21.02 4.33
C ALA A 66 7.49 -21.29 5.69
N ARG A 67 7.54 -20.30 6.59
CA ARG A 67 8.18 -20.45 7.92
C ARG A 67 7.18 -20.79 9.01
N LEU A 68 6.01 -20.19 8.96
CA LEU A 68 4.96 -20.35 9.98
C LEU A 68 3.60 -20.47 9.27
N PRO A 69 2.93 -21.63 9.40
CA PRO A 69 1.60 -21.83 8.82
C PRO A 69 0.58 -20.81 9.30
N LEU A 70 -0.44 -20.51 8.48
CA LEU A 70 -1.42 -19.48 8.75
C LEU A 70 -2.18 -19.66 10.08
N ASP A 71 -2.55 -20.89 10.42
CA ASP A 71 -3.23 -21.23 11.66
C ASP A 71 -2.41 -20.84 12.89
N ARG A 72 -1.10 -21.02 12.82
CA ARG A 72 -0.15 -20.61 13.86
C ARG A 72 -0.04 -19.09 13.93
N GLN A 73 0.08 -18.42 12.78
CA GLN A 73 0.12 -16.95 12.73
C GLN A 73 -1.15 -16.34 13.36
N LEU A 74 -2.32 -16.91 13.07
CA LEU A 74 -3.59 -16.49 13.66
C LEU A 74 -3.60 -16.71 15.19
N ALA A 75 -3.12 -17.85 15.65
CA ALA A 75 -3.07 -18.19 17.09
C ALA A 75 -2.09 -17.25 17.83
N GLU A 76 -0.92 -17.02 17.27
CA GLU A 76 0.10 -16.13 17.84
C GLU A 76 -0.25 -14.66 17.69
N GLY A 77 -1.09 -14.34 16.71
CA GLY A 77 -1.51 -12.97 16.41
C GLY A 77 -0.41 -12.11 15.81
N THR A 78 0.52 -12.72 15.10
CA THR A 78 1.58 -12.09 14.32
C THR A 78 1.60 -12.65 12.91
N PHE A 79 1.70 -11.78 11.90
CA PHE A 79 1.65 -12.17 10.50
C PHE A 79 2.98 -11.87 9.81
N ASP A 80 3.52 -12.86 9.10
CA ASP A 80 4.72 -12.68 8.27
C ASP A 80 4.33 -12.06 6.93
N LEU A 81 4.30 -10.72 6.89
CA LEU A 81 3.89 -9.95 5.73
C LEU A 81 5.06 -9.66 4.78
N CYS A 82 4.76 -9.65 3.48
CA CYS A 82 5.67 -9.27 2.42
C CYS A 82 4.92 -8.43 1.39
N LEU A 83 5.53 -7.35 0.92
CA LEU A 83 5.04 -6.59 -0.23
C LEU A 83 5.56 -7.24 -1.51
N ILE A 84 4.70 -7.25 -2.52
CA ILE A 84 4.99 -7.74 -3.87
C ILE A 84 4.66 -6.66 -4.89
N ASP A 85 5.14 -6.83 -6.13
CA ASP A 85 4.95 -5.89 -7.23
C ASP A 85 5.52 -4.49 -6.99
N PHE A 86 6.84 -4.40 -7.02
CA PHE A 86 7.59 -3.16 -6.89
C PHE A 86 7.65 -2.32 -8.18
N GLY A 87 6.80 -2.60 -9.16
CA GLY A 87 6.80 -1.92 -10.46
C GLY A 87 6.53 -0.42 -10.40
N SER A 88 5.91 0.06 -9.33
CA SER A 88 5.62 1.49 -9.08
C SER A 88 6.58 2.16 -8.10
N SER A 89 7.49 1.40 -7.53
CA SER A 89 8.31 1.81 -6.38
C SER A 89 9.41 2.80 -6.73
N LEU A 90 9.80 3.61 -5.75
CA LEU A 90 10.89 4.58 -5.84
C LEU A 90 11.80 4.46 -4.61
N ALA A 91 13.12 4.43 -4.87
CA ALA A 91 14.11 4.71 -3.84
C ALA A 91 14.18 6.23 -3.61
N LEU A 92 14.27 6.66 -2.36
CA LEU A 92 14.47 8.05 -2.02
C LEU A 92 15.95 8.39 -2.23
N GLU A 93 16.20 9.53 -2.90
CA GLU A 93 17.56 10.02 -3.10
C GLU A 93 17.99 10.83 -1.88
N PRO A 94 19.28 10.75 -1.47
CA PRO A 94 19.79 11.58 -0.38
C PRO A 94 19.60 13.06 -0.71
N ALA A 95 19.21 13.85 0.27
CA ALA A 95 18.96 15.28 0.13
C ALA A 95 20.15 16.07 -0.48
N SER A 96 21.37 15.54 -0.37
CA SER A 96 22.59 16.11 -0.95
C SER A 96 22.70 15.93 -2.47
N ALA A 97 21.97 14.99 -3.08
CA ALA A 97 22.01 14.73 -4.52
C ALA A 97 21.17 15.74 -5.32
N VAL A 98 20.25 16.47 -4.68
CA VAL A 98 19.31 17.39 -5.35
C VAL A 98 19.98 18.73 -5.73
N ALA A 99 21.16 19.04 -5.23
CA ALA A 99 21.80 20.38 -5.40
C ALA A 99 22.68 20.54 -6.67
N GLY A 100 22.78 19.56 -7.54
CA GLY A 100 23.89 19.58 -8.50
C GLY A 100 23.70 19.18 -9.96
N THR A 101 22.49 18.95 -10.49
CA THR A 101 22.41 18.67 -11.94
C THR A 101 21.15 19.23 -12.59
N GLY A 102 21.33 20.34 -13.31
CA GLY A 102 20.46 20.73 -14.42
C GLY A 102 20.64 19.73 -15.59
N GLY A 103 20.32 18.47 -15.38
CA GLY A 103 20.49 17.39 -16.34
C GLY A 103 19.23 16.54 -16.44
N LYS A 104 18.76 16.39 -17.68
CA LYS A 104 17.71 15.50 -18.21
C LYS A 104 17.11 14.55 -17.17
N ALA A 105 15.85 14.79 -16.83
CA ALA A 105 15.03 13.87 -16.02
C ALA A 105 15.29 12.42 -16.47
N SER A 106 15.74 11.58 -15.56
CA SER A 106 16.03 10.18 -15.87
C SER A 106 14.74 9.48 -16.34
N PHE A 107 14.88 8.38 -17.05
CA PHE A 107 13.72 7.58 -17.50
C PHE A 107 12.79 7.25 -16.30
N THR A 108 13.35 7.00 -15.13
CA THR A 108 12.67 6.78 -13.87
C THR A 108 11.85 7.99 -13.42
N GLU A 109 12.33 9.24 -13.64
CA GLU A 109 11.59 10.46 -13.30
C GLU A 109 10.35 10.67 -14.17
N ARG A 110 10.41 10.30 -15.47
CA ARG A 110 9.23 10.34 -16.36
C ARG A 110 8.17 9.32 -15.95
N TYR A 111 8.58 8.14 -15.44
CA TYR A 111 7.67 7.13 -14.93
C TYR A 111 7.20 7.41 -13.51
N ALA A 112 7.95 8.19 -12.72
CA ALA A 112 7.53 8.61 -11.38
C ALA A 112 6.27 9.50 -11.38
N THR A 113 5.99 10.15 -12.51
CA THR A 113 4.75 10.92 -12.74
C THR A 113 3.57 10.07 -13.18
N LEU A 114 3.77 8.79 -13.51
CA LEU A 114 2.67 7.93 -13.93
C LEU A 114 1.84 7.52 -12.70
N ARG A 115 0.54 7.74 -12.81
CA ARG A 115 -0.49 7.32 -11.86
C ARG A 115 -0.62 5.80 -11.86
N ARG A 116 0.30 5.11 -11.21
CA ARG A 116 0.21 3.67 -10.98
C ARG A 116 -0.11 3.44 -9.51
N ALA A 117 -1.37 3.52 -9.18
CA ALA A 117 -1.87 3.17 -7.86
C ALA A 117 -3.28 2.61 -8.01
N THR A 118 -3.61 1.64 -7.20
CA THR A 118 -4.97 1.12 -7.12
C THR A 118 -5.87 2.20 -6.52
N VAL A 119 -6.76 2.77 -7.34
CA VAL A 119 -7.53 4.00 -7.05
C VAL A 119 -8.23 3.97 -5.68
N ALA A 120 -8.72 2.81 -5.25
CA ALA A 120 -9.43 2.67 -3.98
C ALA A 120 -8.54 2.96 -2.76
N TYR A 121 -7.23 2.72 -2.86
CA TYR A 121 -6.26 2.87 -1.77
C TYR A 121 -5.34 4.08 -1.95
N ALA A 122 -5.32 4.68 -3.14
CA ALA A 122 -4.42 5.79 -3.45
C ALA A 122 -4.83 7.08 -2.73
N PRO A 123 -3.89 7.88 -2.18
CA PRO A 123 -4.19 9.18 -1.63
C PRO A 123 -4.53 10.20 -2.75
N PRO A 124 -5.17 11.34 -2.39
CA PRO A 124 -5.61 12.34 -3.36
C PRO A 124 -4.50 12.84 -4.30
N GLU A 125 -3.29 13.04 -3.81
CA GLU A 125 -2.14 13.49 -4.60
C GLU A 125 -1.72 12.49 -5.68
N MET A 126 -2.09 11.23 -5.57
CA MET A 126 -1.90 10.23 -6.62
C MET A 126 -3.01 10.24 -7.67
N LEU A 127 -4.11 10.91 -7.42
CA LEU A 127 -5.33 10.88 -8.24
C LEU A 127 -5.62 12.20 -8.97
N THR A 128 -5.01 13.31 -8.59
CA THR A 128 -5.24 14.64 -9.16
C THR A 128 -3.94 15.28 -9.63
N ASP A 129 -4.03 16.24 -10.54
CA ASP A 129 -2.92 17.11 -10.96
C ASP A 129 -3.09 18.55 -10.49
N ASP A 130 -4.11 18.84 -9.69
CA ASP A 130 -4.52 20.19 -9.30
C ASP A 130 -3.95 20.65 -7.94
N ILE A 131 -3.01 19.92 -7.35
CA ILE A 131 -2.40 20.24 -6.04
C ILE A 131 -0.99 20.78 -6.26
N PRO A 132 -0.60 21.90 -5.58
CA PRO A 132 0.78 22.38 -5.60
C PRO A 132 1.77 21.31 -5.07
N ASP A 133 3.00 21.35 -5.54
CA ASP A 133 4.10 20.48 -5.09
C ASP A 133 3.84 18.97 -5.19
N LEU A 134 2.96 18.55 -6.10
CA LEU A 134 2.59 17.15 -6.32
C LEU A 134 3.76 16.20 -6.43
N ARG A 135 4.86 16.63 -7.04
CA ARG A 135 6.05 15.78 -7.21
C ARG A 135 6.62 15.36 -5.85
N ALA A 136 6.78 16.30 -4.94
CA ALA A 136 7.29 16.04 -3.59
C ALA A 136 6.32 15.15 -2.80
N LEU A 137 5.01 15.43 -2.90
CA LEU A 137 3.99 14.63 -2.24
C LEU A 137 3.98 13.18 -2.76
N ARG A 138 4.07 12.97 -4.08
CA ARG A 138 4.10 11.64 -4.73
C ARG A 138 5.38 10.84 -4.47
N MET A 139 6.39 11.45 -3.88
CA MET A 139 7.63 10.80 -3.44
C MET A 139 7.68 10.60 -1.91
N SER A 140 6.66 11.04 -1.20
CA SER A 140 6.61 10.93 0.26
C SER A 140 6.21 9.52 0.71
N PRO A 141 6.87 8.96 1.76
CA PRO A 141 6.41 7.72 2.41
C PRO A 141 4.97 7.80 2.95
N ALA A 142 4.41 8.99 3.13
CA ALA A 142 3.02 9.19 3.54
C ALA A 142 2.01 8.55 2.59
N ILE A 143 2.35 8.38 1.31
CA ILE A 143 1.53 7.66 0.31
C ILE A 143 1.28 6.23 0.78
N ASP A 144 2.34 5.52 1.19
CA ASP A 144 2.25 4.14 1.63
C ASP A 144 1.50 4.03 2.96
N VAL A 145 1.69 4.98 3.87
CA VAL A 145 0.94 5.06 5.13
C VAL A 145 -0.56 5.21 4.87
N TYR A 146 -0.95 6.11 3.93
CA TYR A 146 -2.35 6.28 3.54
C TYR A 146 -2.93 5.00 2.93
N ALA A 147 -2.21 4.36 2.01
CA ALA A 147 -2.64 3.15 1.35
C ALA A 147 -2.76 1.96 2.32
N ALA A 148 -1.83 1.84 3.28
CA ALA A 148 -1.90 0.86 4.35
C ALA A 148 -3.11 1.09 5.27
N ALA A 149 -3.38 2.35 5.66
CA ALA A 149 -4.56 2.70 6.45
C ALA A 149 -5.86 2.39 5.69
N SER A 150 -5.90 2.67 4.38
CA SER A 150 -7.03 2.32 3.50
C SER A 150 -7.25 0.81 3.43
N THR A 151 -6.17 0.04 3.38
CA THR A 151 -6.21 -1.44 3.43
C THR A 151 -6.80 -1.92 4.76
N VAL A 152 -6.30 -1.42 5.89
CA VAL A 152 -6.82 -1.79 7.22
C VAL A 152 -8.29 -1.40 7.37
N TYR A 153 -8.68 -0.22 6.86
CA TYR A 153 -10.09 0.17 6.82
C TYR A 153 -10.95 -0.86 6.10
N GLU A 154 -10.53 -1.32 4.91
CA GLU A 154 -11.26 -2.34 4.16
C GLU A 154 -11.36 -3.67 4.92
N LEU A 155 -10.32 -4.10 5.61
CA LEU A 155 -10.36 -5.33 6.42
C LEU A 155 -11.42 -5.26 7.52
N ILE A 156 -11.69 -4.07 8.07
CA ILE A 156 -12.68 -3.84 9.14
C ILE A 156 -14.06 -3.57 8.55
N ALA A 157 -14.16 -2.74 7.51
CA ALA A 157 -15.42 -2.28 6.94
C ALA A 157 -16.00 -3.25 5.91
N GLY A 158 -15.19 -4.14 5.33
CA GLY A 158 -15.59 -5.05 4.24
C GLY A 158 -15.58 -4.41 2.86
N ILE A 159 -15.38 -3.12 2.77
CA ILE A 159 -15.36 -2.31 1.54
C ILE A 159 -14.20 -1.34 1.58
N ALA A 160 -13.61 -1.03 0.42
CA ALA A 160 -12.56 -0.02 0.34
C ALA A 160 -13.08 1.39 0.66
N PRO A 161 -12.22 2.31 1.13
CA PRO A 161 -12.63 3.69 1.38
C PRO A 161 -13.29 4.30 0.14
N TYR A 162 -14.39 5.03 0.35
CA TYR A 162 -15.18 5.73 -0.69
C TYR A 162 -16.01 4.85 -1.64
N GLU A 163 -15.96 3.53 -1.56
CA GLU A 163 -16.85 2.66 -2.36
C GLU A 163 -18.31 2.75 -1.91
N ALA A 164 -18.55 2.87 -0.60
CA ALA A 164 -19.89 2.94 -0.01
C ALA A 164 -20.57 4.31 -0.14
N ALA A 165 -19.89 5.34 -0.65
CA ALA A 165 -20.52 6.65 -0.83
C ALA A 165 -21.60 6.53 -1.92
N PRO A 166 -22.83 7.05 -1.69
CA PRO A 166 -23.88 7.00 -2.69
C PRO A 166 -23.37 7.58 -4.01
N SER A 167 -23.70 6.94 -5.10
CA SER A 167 -23.27 7.29 -6.45
C SER A 167 -23.80 8.67 -6.89
N THR A 168 -23.15 9.70 -6.45
CA THR A 168 -23.08 10.92 -7.24
C THR A 168 -22.13 10.58 -8.40
N SER A 169 -22.53 10.87 -9.61
CA SER A 169 -21.89 10.53 -10.88
C SER A 169 -20.41 10.94 -10.99
N GLY A 170 -19.54 10.30 -10.21
CA GLY A 170 -18.11 10.55 -10.19
C GLY A 170 -17.33 9.28 -9.88
N THR A 171 -16.15 9.18 -10.45
CA THR A 171 -15.20 8.11 -10.13
C THR A 171 -14.78 8.17 -8.65
N SER A 172 -14.33 7.07 -8.08
CA SER A 172 -13.80 6.99 -6.71
C SER A 172 -12.71 8.06 -6.45
N GLY A 173 -11.89 8.36 -7.47
CA GLY A 173 -10.89 9.43 -7.42
C GLY A 173 -11.48 10.84 -7.26
N SER A 174 -12.63 11.13 -7.90
CA SER A 174 -13.30 12.43 -7.81
C SER A 174 -13.83 12.73 -6.41
N ARG A 175 -14.08 11.72 -5.59
CA ARG A 175 -14.60 11.89 -4.22
C ARG A 175 -13.52 12.24 -3.19
N LYS A 176 -12.24 12.07 -3.54
CA LYS A 176 -11.10 12.38 -2.68
C LYS A 176 -10.60 13.83 -2.87
N LYS A 177 -11.12 14.55 -3.84
CA LYS A 177 -10.87 15.97 -4.04
C LYS A 177 -11.76 16.76 -3.11
#